data_3a0ce99cf4dbe9b97eec1eb672454e51
#
_entry.id   3a0ce99cf4dbe9b97eec1eb672454e51
#
_cell.length_a   1.000
_cell.length_b   1.000
_cell.length_c   1.000
_cell.angle_alpha   90.00
_cell.angle_beta   90.00
_cell.angle_gamma   90.00
#
_symmetry.space_group_name_H-M   'P 1'
#
loop_
_entity.id
_entity.type
_entity.pdbx_description
1 polymer ?
#
loop_
_entity_poly.entity_id
_entity_poly.type
_entity_poly.pdbx_seq_one_letter_code
_entity_poly.pdbx_strand_id
1 'polypeptide(L)'
;MKNSKRSKVDPFIVMDVMESARKAEASGKNIIHMEVGQPGTAAPKLAQEYLKKELSVNTLGYTVTLGIPELRKKIARLYGDWYNLDLNPERVVVTNGSSGAFILSFTSLFDSGERVGIGSPGYPSYRQILKSLDLIPVDIQTE
;
A
#
# COMPACT_ATOMS: atom_id res chain seq x y z
N MET A 1 17.70 -19.12 16.30
CA MET A 1 17.22 -18.79 14.93
C MET A 1 18.19 -17.76 14.32
N LYS A 2 18.64 -17.94 13.08
CA LYS A 2 19.51 -16.96 12.40
C LYS A 2 18.68 -15.79 11.89
N ASN A 3 18.97 -14.58 12.34
CA ASN A 3 18.32 -13.37 11.82
C ASN A 3 19.12 -12.80 10.63
N SER A 4 18.44 -12.37 9.60
CA SER A 4 19.03 -11.62 8.48
C SER A 4 19.44 -10.22 8.95
N LYS A 5 20.48 -9.63 8.35
CA LYS A 5 20.82 -8.21 8.56
C LYS A 5 19.65 -7.29 8.15
N ARG A 6 18.95 -7.65 7.08
CA ARG A 6 17.78 -6.93 6.56
C ARG A 6 16.55 -6.96 7.48
N SER A 7 16.49 -7.86 8.47
CA SER A 7 15.40 -7.85 9.46
C SER A 7 15.56 -6.78 10.53
N LYS A 8 16.70 -6.08 10.58
CA LYS A 8 16.95 -4.96 11.49
C LYS A 8 16.36 -3.67 10.90
N VAL A 9 15.05 -3.62 10.79
CA VAL A 9 14.31 -2.45 10.33
C VAL A 9 13.68 -1.78 11.56
N ASP A 10 13.68 -0.46 11.59
CA ASP A 10 13.01 0.29 12.65
C ASP A 10 11.50 -0.04 12.67
N PRO A 11 10.86 -0.08 13.84
CA PRO A 11 9.43 -0.36 13.93
C PRO A 11 8.61 0.68 13.17
N PHE A 12 7.48 0.25 12.60
CA PHE A 12 6.49 1.15 12.04
C PHE A 12 5.57 1.63 13.16
N ILE A 13 5.96 2.72 13.83
CA ILE A 13 5.38 3.24 15.08
C ILE A 13 3.85 3.33 15.03
N VAL A 14 3.27 3.67 13.88
CA VAL A 14 1.81 3.76 13.70
C VAL A 14 1.12 2.46 14.07
N MET A 15 1.68 1.30 13.70
CA MET A 15 1.11 -0.01 14.02
C MET A 15 1.21 -0.33 15.52
N ASP A 16 2.29 0.08 16.17
CA ASP A 16 2.46 -0.09 17.61
C ASP A 16 1.46 0.80 18.39
N VAL A 17 1.21 2.01 17.91
CA VAL A 17 0.20 2.92 18.48
C VAL A 17 -1.20 2.33 18.29
N MET A 18 -1.55 1.83 17.11
CA MET A 18 -2.84 1.16 16.87
C MET A 18 -3.05 -0.02 17.83
N GLU A 19 -2.06 -0.88 17.99
CA GLU A 19 -2.17 -2.04 18.88
C GLU A 19 -2.29 -1.60 20.36
N SER A 20 -1.61 -0.53 20.75
CA SER A 20 -1.73 0.06 22.08
C SER A 20 -3.13 0.64 22.30
N ALA A 21 -3.68 1.33 21.33
CA ALA A 21 -5.05 1.84 21.35
C ALA A 21 -6.07 0.71 21.50
N ARG A 22 -5.97 -0.33 20.65
CA ARG A 22 -6.82 -1.52 20.70
C ARG A 22 -6.81 -2.19 22.08
N LYS A 23 -5.63 -2.33 22.70
CA LYS A 23 -5.51 -2.89 24.08
C LYS A 23 -6.19 -2.01 25.10
N ALA A 24 -6.07 -0.68 24.98
CA ALA A 24 -6.69 0.26 25.89
C ALA A 24 -8.24 0.21 25.77
N GLU A 25 -8.77 0.13 24.53
CA GLU A 25 -10.21 -0.06 24.28
C GLU A 25 -10.73 -1.36 24.87
N ALA A 26 -10.00 -2.47 24.68
CA ALA A 26 -10.34 -3.76 25.25
C ALA A 26 -10.39 -3.74 26.80
N SER A 27 -9.68 -2.79 27.43
CA SER A 27 -9.76 -2.54 28.87
C SER A 27 -10.85 -1.56 29.29
N GLY A 28 -11.73 -1.15 28.38
CA GLY A 28 -12.86 -0.27 28.63
C GLY A 28 -12.55 1.23 28.55
N LYS A 29 -11.37 1.63 28.04
CA LYS A 29 -11.05 3.04 27.83
C LYS A 29 -11.66 3.56 26.54
N ASN A 30 -12.14 4.80 26.56
CA ASN A 30 -12.58 5.49 25.35
C ASN A 30 -11.36 6.13 24.67
N ILE A 31 -11.04 5.69 23.45
CA ILE A 31 -9.87 6.14 22.68
C ILE A 31 -10.34 6.91 21.45
N ILE A 32 -9.73 8.06 21.21
CA ILE A 32 -9.91 8.81 19.97
C ILE A 32 -8.74 8.47 19.05
N HIS A 33 -9.05 7.78 17.95
CA HIS A 33 -8.05 7.35 16.97
C HIS A 33 -7.64 8.52 16.06
N MET A 34 -6.36 8.85 16.07
CA MET A 34 -5.76 9.86 15.19
C MET A 34 -4.43 9.36 14.56
N GLU A 35 -4.06 8.13 14.84
CA GLU A 35 -2.80 7.53 14.38
C GLU A 35 -2.83 7.05 12.93
N VAL A 36 -4.02 6.77 12.39
CA VAL A 36 -4.21 6.32 11.00
C VAL A 36 -5.30 7.15 10.31
N GLY A 37 -5.00 7.64 9.12
CA GLY A 37 -5.97 8.30 8.25
C GLY A 37 -6.88 7.28 7.56
N GLN A 38 -7.86 6.76 8.28
CA GLN A 38 -8.83 5.79 7.75
C GLN A 38 -10.20 6.45 7.58
N PRO A 39 -10.85 6.33 6.39
CA PRO A 39 -12.23 6.79 6.22
C PRO A 39 -13.18 6.12 7.22
N GLY A 40 -14.00 6.91 7.91
CA GLY A 40 -15.01 6.41 8.86
C GLY A 40 -16.30 5.91 8.20
N THR A 41 -16.41 5.98 6.87
CA THR A 41 -17.60 5.57 6.12
C THR A 41 -17.40 4.20 5.48
N ALA A 42 -18.49 3.44 5.39
CA ALA A 42 -18.48 2.16 4.68
C ALA A 42 -18.25 2.36 3.16
N ALA A 43 -17.87 1.26 2.47
CA ALA A 43 -17.77 1.26 1.02
C ALA A 43 -19.13 1.67 0.37
N PRO A 44 -19.12 2.28 -0.83
CA PRO A 44 -20.35 2.68 -1.53
C PRO A 44 -21.35 1.51 -1.63
N LYS A 45 -22.62 1.79 -1.41
CA LYS A 45 -23.68 0.76 -1.36
C LYS A 45 -23.71 -0.12 -2.61
N LEU A 46 -23.61 0.46 -3.79
CA LEU A 46 -23.57 -0.29 -5.06
C LEU A 46 -22.36 -1.26 -5.14
N ALA A 47 -21.21 -0.87 -4.61
CA ALA A 47 -20.03 -1.75 -4.57
C ALA A 47 -20.27 -2.94 -3.64
N GLN A 48 -20.90 -2.70 -2.48
CA GLN A 48 -21.26 -3.78 -1.54
C GLN A 48 -22.28 -4.75 -2.14
N GLU A 49 -23.32 -4.25 -2.81
CA GLU A 49 -24.35 -5.05 -3.47
C GLU A 49 -23.75 -5.89 -4.62
N TYR A 50 -22.89 -5.28 -5.43
CA TYR A 50 -22.17 -5.99 -6.49
C TYR A 50 -21.31 -7.12 -5.93
N LEU A 51 -20.52 -6.83 -4.89
CA LEU A 51 -19.67 -7.83 -4.25
C LEU A 51 -20.49 -9.00 -3.70
N LYS A 52 -21.62 -8.74 -3.02
CA LYS A 52 -22.50 -9.79 -2.52
C LYS A 52 -22.99 -10.71 -3.63
N LYS A 53 -23.36 -10.14 -4.78
CA LYS A 53 -23.78 -10.91 -5.96
C LYS A 53 -22.63 -11.76 -6.50
N GLU A 54 -21.44 -11.18 -6.69
CA GLU A 54 -20.28 -11.89 -7.21
C GLU A 54 -19.85 -13.06 -6.31
N LEU A 55 -19.85 -12.85 -4.99
CA LEU A 55 -19.53 -13.90 -4.02
C LEU A 55 -20.43 -15.14 -4.11
N SER A 56 -21.67 -14.98 -4.58
CA SER A 56 -22.63 -16.08 -4.70
C SER A 56 -22.53 -16.87 -6.00
N VAL A 57 -21.89 -16.30 -7.02
CA VAL A 57 -21.86 -16.88 -8.39
C VAL A 57 -20.44 -17.11 -8.93
N ASN A 58 -19.45 -16.46 -8.35
CA ASN A 58 -18.06 -16.49 -8.82
C ASN A 58 -17.19 -17.33 -7.89
N THR A 59 -16.36 -18.20 -8.44
CA THR A 59 -15.43 -19.03 -7.66
C THR A 59 -14.27 -18.25 -7.04
N LEU A 60 -14.10 -16.96 -7.41
CA LEU A 60 -13.02 -16.07 -6.97
C LEU A 60 -11.63 -16.72 -7.11
N GLY A 61 -11.39 -17.40 -8.23
CA GLY A 61 -10.15 -18.09 -8.54
C GLY A 61 -8.98 -17.14 -8.83
N TYR A 62 -7.89 -17.70 -9.33
CA TYR A 62 -6.73 -16.91 -9.74
C TYR A 62 -7.08 -15.89 -10.83
N THR A 63 -6.46 -14.72 -10.74
CA THR A 63 -6.51 -13.69 -11.78
C THR A 63 -5.21 -13.68 -12.59
N VAL A 64 -5.22 -12.98 -13.73
CA VAL A 64 -4.00 -12.77 -14.52
C VAL A 64 -2.99 -11.89 -13.75
N THR A 65 -1.71 -12.11 -14.00
CA THR A 65 -0.59 -11.57 -13.21
C THR A 65 -0.63 -10.05 -13.00
N LEU A 66 -0.98 -9.29 -14.03
CA LEU A 66 -1.00 -7.82 -13.95
C LEU A 66 -2.32 -7.25 -13.40
N GLY A 67 -3.28 -8.10 -13.09
CA GLY A 67 -4.62 -7.71 -12.66
C GLY A 67 -5.67 -7.85 -13.76
N ILE A 68 -6.94 -7.94 -13.37
CA ILE A 68 -8.09 -8.14 -14.27
C ILE A 68 -8.11 -7.04 -15.34
N PRO A 69 -8.16 -7.40 -16.64
CA PRO A 69 -8.09 -6.41 -17.74
C PRO A 69 -9.14 -5.30 -17.64
N GLU A 70 -10.36 -5.64 -17.22
CA GLU A 70 -11.45 -4.68 -17.03
C GLU A 70 -11.13 -3.65 -15.94
N LEU A 71 -10.51 -4.06 -14.85
CA LEU A 71 -10.06 -3.16 -13.77
C LEU A 71 -8.95 -2.23 -14.28
N ARG A 72 -7.96 -2.79 -14.98
CA ARG A 72 -6.85 -2.00 -15.56
C ARG A 72 -7.34 -0.95 -16.54
N LYS A 73 -8.30 -1.30 -17.42
CA LYS A 73 -8.97 -0.35 -18.34
C LYS A 73 -9.72 0.76 -17.59
N LYS A 74 -10.43 0.41 -16.50
CA LYS A 74 -11.15 1.41 -15.69
C LYS A 74 -10.18 2.34 -14.95
N ILE A 75 -9.07 1.83 -14.45
CA ILE A 75 -8.03 2.66 -13.83
C ILE A 75 -7.42 3.61 -14.87
N ALA A 76 -7.05 3.11 -16.05
CA ALA A 76 -6.50 3.93 -17.11
C ALA A 76 -7.46 5.05 -17.52
N ARG A 77 -8.76 4.74 -17.68
CA ARG A 77 -9.80 5.74 -17.95
C ARG A 77 -9.92 6.77 -16.84
N LEU A 78 -9.89 6.37 -15.56
CA LEU A 78 -9.95 7.28 -14.42
C LEU A 78 -8.81 8.31 -14.45
N TYR A 79 -7.61 7.87 -14.81
CA TYR A 79 -6.45 8.77 -15.00
C TYR A 79 -6.65 9.70 -16.19
N GLY A 80 -7.29 9.22 -17.27
CA GLY A 80 -7.69 10.07 -18.39
C GLY A 80 -8.67 11.17 -17.96
N ASP A 81 -9.72 10.78 -17.24
CA ASP A 81 -10.77 11.70 -16.78
C ASP A 81 -10.22 12.73 -15.76
N TRP A 82 -9.30 12.36 -14.88
CA TRP A 82 -8.78 13.24 -13.83
C TRP A 82 -7.59 14.10 -14.27
N TYR A 83 -6.72 13.56 -15.10
CA TYR A 83 -5.44 14.19 -15.43
C TYR A 83 -5.24 14.47 -16.90
N ASN A 84 -6.26 14.21 -17.72
CA ASN A 84 -6.21 14.33 -19.19
C ASN A 84 -5.02 13.53 -19.79
N LEU A 85 -4.84 12.29 -19.33
CA LEU A 85 -3.77 11.40 -19.76
C LEU A 85 -4.34 10.27 -20.63
N ASP A 86 -3.74 10.02 -21.79
CA ASP A 86 -3.97 8.80 -22.56
C ASP A 86 -3.09 7.66 -21.99
N LEU A 87 -3.56 7.05 -20.91
CA LEU A 87 -2.85 5.96 -20.23
C LEU A 87 -3.20 4.61 -20.88
N ASN A 88 -2.20 3.96 -21.47
CA ASN A 88 -2.37 2.59 -21.95
C ASN A 88 -2.63 1.64 -20.76
N PRO A 89 -3.75 0.88 -20.74
CA PRO A 89 -4.05 -0.10 -19.69
C PRO A 89 -2.93 -1.14 -19.46
N GLU A 90 -2.11 -1.44 -20.47
CA GLU A 90 -0.99 -2.36 -20.34
C GLU A 90 0.13 -1.85 -19.41
N ARG A 91 0.13 -0.56 -19.11
CA ARG A 91 1.03 0.07 -18.13
C ARG A 91 0.48 0.07 -16.70
N VAL A 92 -0.72 -0.44 -16.48
CA VAL A 92 -1.34 -0.54 -15.16
C VAL A 92 -1.09 -1.92 -14.58
N VAL A 93 -0.50 -1.98 -13.40
CA VAL A 93 -0.28 -3.22 -12.65
C VAL A 93 -1.00 -3.13 -11.31
N VAL A 94 -1.85 -4.11 -11.03
CA VAL A 94 -2.60 -4.21 -9.77
C VAL A 94 -1.77 -5.03 -8.77
N THR A 95 -1.57 -4.50 -7.57
CA THR A 95 -0.76 -5.12 -6.53
C THR A 95 -1.52 -5.22 -5.20
N ASN A 96 -0.98 -5.99 -4.26
CA ASN A 96 -1.50 -6.07 -2.90
C ASN A 96 -1.15 -4.79 -2.12
N GLY A 97 -1.90 -3.73 -2.38
CA GLY A 97 -1.65 -2.40 -1.84
C GLY A 97 -0.41 -1.72 -2.44
N SER A 98 -0.21 -0.45 -2.09
CA SER A 98 0.94 0.34 -2.55
C SER A 98 2.28 -0.22 -2.05
N SER A 99 2.33 -0.83 -0.86
CA SER A 99 3.55 -1.45 -0.34
C SER A 99 4.06 -2.59 -1.23
N GLY A 100 3.15 -3.41 -1.78
CA GLY A 100 3.49 -4.43 -2.77
C GLY A 100 4.06 -3.81 -4.05
N ALA A 101 3.47 -2.71 -4.53
CA ALA A 101 3.97 -1.99 -5.69
C ALA A 101 5.39 -1.43 -5.46
N PHE A 102 5.66 -0.85 -4.27
CA PHE A 102 7.00 -0.32 -3.94
C PHE A 102 8.04 -1.43 -3.84
N ILE A 103 7.71 -2.58 -3.25
CA ILE A 103 8.63 -3.72 -3.21
C ILE A 103 9.00 -4.16 -4.64
N LEU A 104 8.01 -4.35 -5.50
CA LEU A 104 8.24 -4.73 -6.90
C LEU A 104 9.06 -3.68 -7.67
N SER A 105 8.72 -2.39 -7.51
CA SER A 105 9.42 -1.31 -8.19
C SER A 105 10.87 -1.19 -7.72
N PHE A 106 11.11 -1.20 -6.42
CA PHE A 106 12.46 -1.04 -5.88
C PHE A 106 13.37 -2.23 -6.20
N THR A 107 12.84 -3.45 -6.14
CA THR A 107 13.60 -4.65 -6.54
C THR A 107 13.89 -4.73 -8.04
N SER A 108 13.06 -4.06 -8.87
CA SER A 108 13.27 -4.02 -10.33
C SER A 108 14.24 -2.94 -10.77
N LEU A 109 14.40 -1.88 -9.97
CA LEU A 109 15.12 -0.67 -10.37
C LEU A 109 16.47 -0.49 -9.68
N PHE A 110 16.68 -1.14 -8.52
CA PHE A 110 17.84 -0.90 -7.68
C PHE A 110 18.49 -2.20 -7.22
N ASP A 111 19.82 -2.19 -7.19
CA ASP A 111 20.65 -3.23 -6.59
C ASP A 111 20.90 -2.97 -5.10
N SER A 112 21.23 -4.04 -4.34
CA SER A 112 21.57 -3.94 -2.92
C SER A 112 22.70 -2.92 -2.68
N GLY A 113 22.51 -2.07 -1.68
CA GLY A 113 23.47 -1.01 -1.31
C GLY A 113 23.30 0.31 -2.08
N GLU A 114 22.42 0.38 -3.07
CA GLU A 114 22.16 1.61 -3.79
C GLU A 114 21.37 2.64 -2.96
N ARG A 115 21.56 3.92 -3.31
CA ARG A 115 20.96 5.06 -2.63
C ARG A 115 19.70 5.51 -3.34
N VAL A 116 18.60 5.63 -2.59
CA VAL A 116 17.29 6.04 -3.13
C VAL A 116 16.80 7.29 -2.42
N GLY A 117 16.57 8.36 -3.19
CA GLY A 117 16.00 9.61 -2.69
C GLY A 117 14.52 9.46 -2.34
N ILE A 118 14.12 9.92 -1.13
CA ILE A 118 12.73 9.98 -0.67
C ILE A 118 12.42 11.36 -0.09
N GLY A 119 11.21 11.88 -0.33
CA GLY A 119 10.79 13.14 0.28
C GLY A 119 10.73 13.06 1.80
N SER A 120 11.18 14.12 2.48
CA SER A 120 11.10 14.27 3.93
C SER A 120 10.52 15.65 4.28
N PRO A 121 9.37 15.74 5.00
CA PRO A 121 8.58 14.63 5.52
C PRO A 121 7.92 13.77 4.43
N GLY A 122 7.70 12.49 4.72
CA GLY A 122 7.10 11.56 3.78
C GLY A 122 6.49 10.34 4.47
N TYR A 123 5.86 9.47 3.70
CA TYR A 123 5.23 8.28 4.25
C TYR A 123 6.29 7.29 4.78
N PRO A 124 6.26 6.94 6.09
CA PRO A 124 7.33 6.19 6.73
C PRO A 124 7.60 4.80 6.13
N SER A 125 6.58 4.16 5.56
CA SER A 125 6.68 2.82 4.97
C SER A 125 7.72 2.74 3.86
N TYR A 126 7.94 3.81 3.08
CA TYR A 126 8.94 3.81 2.00
C TYR A 126 10.34 3.55 2.53
N ARG A 127 10.70 4.23 3.60
CA ARG A 127 12.00 4.06 4.28
C ARG A 127 12.20 2.64 4.80
N GLN A 128 11.16 2.06 5.40
CA GLN A 128 11.22 0.71 5.95
C GLN A 128 11.35 -0.34 4.85
N ILE A 129 10.62 -0.18 3.74
CA ILE A 129 10.73 -1.05 2.56
C ILE A 129 12.16 -0.97 1.98
N LEU A 130 12.69 0.23 1.75
CA LEU A 130 14.06 0.41 1.24
C LEU A 130 15.09 -0.28 2.13
N LYS A 131 15.06 -0.05 3.44
CA LYS A 131 15.96 -0.71 4.40
C LYS A 131 15.82 -2.24 4.38
N SER A 132 14.59 -2.76 4.25
CA SER A 132 14.35 -4.20 4.18
C SER A 132 14.88 -4.85 2.89
N LEU A 133 15.01 -4.06 1.84
CA LEU A 133 15.61 -4.46 0.56
C LEU A 133 17.13 -4.22 0.50
N ASP A 134 17.74 -3.81 1.61
CA ASP A 134 19.17 -3.47 1.68
C ASP A 134 19.54 -2.24 0.83
N LEU A 135 18.58 -1.32 0.67
CA LEU A 135 18.76 -0.04 0.00
C LEU A 135 18.99 1.08 1.03
N ILE A 136 19.64 2.16 0.62
CA ILE A 136 19.99 3.29 1.48
C ILE A 136 19.05 4.47 1.20
N PRO A 137 18.03 4.73 2.05
CA PRO A 137 17.16 5.88 1.88
C PRO A 137 17.91 7.18 2.14
N VAL A 138 17.78 8.14 1.24
CA VAL A 138 18.37 9.48 1.33
C VAL A 138 17.25 10.51 1.40
N ASP A 139 17.24 11.32 2.46
CA ASP A 139 16.23 12.36 2.65
C ASP A 139 16.44 13.52 1.67
N ILE A 140 15.38 13.84 0.92
CA ILE A 140 15.25 15.05 0.13
C ILE A 140 14.25 15.92 0.88
N GLN A 141 14.72 17.05 1.42
CA GLN A 141 13.84 17.99 2.13
C GLN A 141 12.84 18.57 1.13
N THR A 142 11.57 18.49 1.49
CA THR A 142 10.45 19.07 0.74
C THR A 142 9.84 20.18 1.58
N GLU A 143 9.43 21.26 0.95
CA GLU A 143 8.74 22.39 1.59
C GLU A 143 7.28 22.03 1.94
#